data_54a862a23e1ac5ae33a1dd088114c492
#
_entry.id   54a862a23e1ac5ae33a1dd088114c492
#
_cell.length_a   1.000
_cell.length_b   1.000
_cell.length_c   1.000
_cell.angle_alpha   90.00
_cell.angle_beta   90.00
_cell.angle_gamma   90.00
#
_symmetry.space_group_name_H-M   'P 1'
#
loop_
_entity.id
_entity.type
_entity.pdbx_description
1 polymer ?
#
loop_
_entity_poly.entity_id
_entity_poly.type
_entity_poly.pdbx_seq_one_letter_code
_entity_poly.pdbx_strand_id
1 'polypeptide(L)'
;MNRDSSLLSSSSVAEFKRNSFDLESHLQDFLQLDQEILQAKLAIAKDSLAALAHQDFSWTNPDYFYQEKVKENYLFELSAWHLSSQEYIGETLKLIDNHGSGKVLDFGGGIGTHALAAAMNSRVEQVIYCDLNPLHHQFVRFRAKQLNLDANKLSFYTEIPDQLKFDTIICLDVIEHLPSPTV
;
A
#
# COMPACT_ATOMS: atom_id res chain seq x y z
N MET A 1 14.81 20.61 35.40
CA MET A 1 14.14 19.31 35.20
C MET A 1 13.89 19.14 33.73
N ASN A 2 14.86 18.62 32.99
CA ASN A 2 14.72 18.30 31.58
C ASN A 2 13.95 16.97 31.49
N ARG A 3 12.78 17.01 30.87
CA ARG A 3 12.12 15.79 30.42
C ARG A 3 12.75 15.42 29.10
N ASP A 4 13.59 14.39 29.12
CA ASP A 4 14.06 13.68 27.95
C ASP A 4 12.84 13.12 27.19
N SER A 5 12.47 13.79 26.12
CA SER A 5 11.50 13.28 25.13
C SER A 5 12.27 12.58 24.00
N SER A 6 13.03 11.56 24.33
CA SER A 6 13.51 10.58 23.35
C SER A 6 12.44 9.51 23.12
N LEU A 7 11.30 9.90 22.57
CA LEU A 7 10.49 8.97 21.81
C LEU A 7 11.26 8.67 20.52
N LEU A 8 12.11 7.65 20.58
CA LEU A 8 12.68 7.00 19.41
C LEU A 8 11.47 6.56 18.55
N SER A 9 11.18 7.32 17.50
CA SER A 9 10.26 6.86 16.47
C SER A 9 10.86 5.55 15.96
N SER A 10 10.20 4.43 16.24
CA SER A 10 10.60 3.15 15.68
C SER A 10 10.58 3.32 14.15
N SER A 11 11.66 2.87 13.47
CA SER A 11 11.70 2.89 12.01
C SER A 11 10.49 2.14 11.46
N SER A 12 9.91 2.61 10.34
CA SER A 12 8.78 1.93 9.69
C SER A 12 9.10 0.47 9.39
N VAL A 13 10.37 0.17 9.10
CA VAL A 13 10.88 -1.20 8.90
C VAL A 13 10.71 -2.06 10.15
N ALA A 14 11.06 -1.53 11.33
CA ALA A 14 10.95 -2.29 12.58
C ALA A 14 9.48 -2.58 12.92
N GLU A 15 8.60 -1.61 12.67
CA GLU A 15 7.17 -1.79 12.88
C GLU A 15 6.57 -2.78 11.89
N PHE A 16 6.92 -2.68 10.61
CA PHE A 16 6.50 -3.64 9.60
C PHE A 16 6.97 -5.07 9.91
N LYS A 17 8.24 -5.25 10.28
CA LYS A 17 8.78 -6.58 10.63
C LYS A 17 8.10 -7.20 11.86
N ARG A 18 7.56 -6.39 12.75
CA ARG A 18 6.86 -6.87 13.94
C ARG A 18 5.48 -7.45 13.61
N ASN A 19 4.68 -6.78 12.76
CA ASN A 19 3.28 -7.12 12.53
C ASN A 19 2.73 -6.69 11.15
N SER A 20 3.60 -6.35 10.19
CA SER A 20 3.21 -5.87 8.85
C SER A 20 2.25 -4.67 8.89
N PHE A 21 2.44 -3.75 9.85
CA PHE A 21 1.50 -2.64 10.14
C PHE A 21 0.07 -3.16 10.41
N ASP A 22 -0.06 -4.20 11.23
CA ASP A 22 -1.33 -4.85 11.58
C ASP A 22 -2.20 -5.26 10.38
N LEU A 23 -1.56 -5.62 9.24
CA LEU A 23 -2.24 -5.85 7.97
C LEU A 23 -3.39 -6.87 8.06
N GLU A 24 -3.16 -8.02 8.73
CA GLU A 24 -4.19 -9.06 8.87
C GLU A 24 -5.38 -8.57 9.69
N SER A 25 -5.14 -7.89 10.82
CA SER A 25 -6.20 -7.32 11.64
C SER A 25 -6.98 -6.25 10.89
N HIS A 26 -6.27 -5.37 10.16
CA HIS A 26 -6.92 -4.35 9.35
C HIS A 26 -7.77 -4.94 8.23
N LEU A 27 -7.33 -6.02 7.60
CA LEU A 27 -8.08 -6.70 6.55
C LEU A 27 -9.33 -7.38 7.11
N GLN A 28 -9.19 -8.04 8.27
CA GLN A 28 -10.28 -8.66 9.00
C GLN A 28 -11.37 -7.65 9.37
N ASP A 29 -10.97 -6.54 9.99
CA ASP A 29 -11.89 -5.50 10.44
C ASP A 29 -12.55 -4.76 9.26
N PHE A 30 -11.79 -4.48 8.21
CA PHE A 30 -12.30 -3.79 7.02
C PHE A 30 -13.34 -4.60 6.27
N LEU A 31 -13.12 -5.91 6.12
CA LEU A 31 -14.02 -6.83 5.41
C LEU A 31 -15.02 -7.51 6.35
N GLN A 32 -14.94 -7.27 7.67
CA GLN A 32 -15.79 -7.87 8.70
C GLN A 32 -15.83 -9.40 8.62
N LEU A 33 -14.64 -10.01 8.52
CA LEU A 33 -14.47 -11.46 8.41
C LEU A 33 -14.08 -12.09 9.74
N ASP A 34 -14.51 -13.35 9.93
CA ASP A 34 -13.96 -14.19 11.00
C ASP A 34 -12.52 -14.60 10.64
N GLN A 35 -11.70 -14.84 11.69
CA GLN A 35 -10.28 -15.18 11.54
C GLN A 35 -10.06 -16.43 10.67
N GLU A 36 -10.88 -17.45 10.82
CA GLU A 36 -10.78 -18.69 10.02
C GLU A 36 -11.04 -18.43 8.55
N ILE A 37 -12.04 -17.59 8.23
CA ILE A 37 -12.39 -17.21 6.86
C ILE A 37 -11.25 -16.38 6.25
N LEU A 38 -10.69 -15.43 7.01
CA LEU A 38 -9.56 -14.63 6.56
C LEU A 38 -8.37 -15.52 6.19
N GLN A 39 -7.97 -16.42 7.07
CA GLN A 39 -6.82 -17.31 6.83
C GLN A 39 -7.05 -18.22 5.62
N ALA A 40 -8.25 -18.76 5.45
CA ALA A 40 -8.60 -19.58 4.29
C ALA A 40 -8.48 -18.75 2.98
N LYS A 41 -8.98 -17.50 2.97
CA LYS A 41 -8.89 -16.61 1.80
C LYS A 41 -7.44 -16.22 1.49
N LEU A 42 -6.62 -15.89 2.48
CA LEU A 42 -5.21 -15.58 2.28
C LEU A 42 -4.41 -16.78 1.75
N ALA A 43 -4.70 -17.98 2.23
CA ALA A 43 -4.07 -19.21 1.72
C ALA A 43 -4.38 -19.46 0.24
N ILE A 44 -5.65 -19.31 -0.17
CA ILE A 44 -6.07 -19.45 -1.57
C ILE A 44 -5.47 -18.34 -2.43
N ALA A 45 -5.46 -17.11 -1.93
CA ALA A 45 -4.99 -15.93 -2.67
C ALA A 45 -3.52 -16.05 -3.09
N LYS A 46 -2.69 -16.66 -2.26
CA LYS A 46 -1.28 -16.90 -2.58
C LYS A 46 -1.09 -17.75 -3.85
N ASP A 47 -1.98 -18.73 -4.05
CA ASP A 47 -1.93 -19.60 -5.22
C ASP A 47 -2.61 -18.96 -6.46
N SER A 48 -3.52 -18.01 -6.23
CA SER A 48 -4.30 -17.34 -7.28
C SER A 48 -3.53 -16.20 -7.97
N LEU A 49 -2.52 -15.60 -7.32
CA LEU A 49 -1.70 -14.53 -7.90
C LEU A 49 -1.12 -14.89 -9.28
N ALA A 50 -0.66 -16.13 -9.44
CA ALA A 50 -0.14 -16.62 -10.70
C ALA A 50 -1.22 -16.74 -11.80
N ALA A 51 -2.47 -16.94 -11.43
CA ALA A 51 -3.59 -17.08 -12.37
C ALA A 51 -4.16 -15.73 -12.83
N LEU A 52 -4.09 -14.69 -12.01
CA LEU A 52 -4.59 -13.35 -12.33
C LEU A 52 -3.72 -12.61 -13.34
N ALA A 53 -2.42 -12.85 -13.37
CA ALA A 53 -1.51 -12.29 -14.37
C ALA A 53 -1.90 -12.58 -15.81
N HIS A 54 -2.83 -13.51 -16.03
CA HIS A 54 -3.34 -13.93 -17.34
C HIS A 54 -4.80 -13.49 -17.61
N GLN A 55 -5.41 -12.68 -16.73
CA GLN A 55 -6.77 -12.19 -17.00
C GLN A 55 -6.75 -10.97 -17.92
N ASP A 56 -7.77 -10.89 -18.77
CA ASP A 56 -7.97 -9.81 -19.77
C ASP A 56 -8.18 -8.44 -19.09
N PHE A 57 -7.09 -7.83 -18.62
CA PHE A 57 -7.11 -6.43 -18.18
C PHE A 57 -7.22 -5.52 -19.41
N SER A 58 -8.21 -4.64 -19.41
CA SER A 58 -8.37 -3.64 -20.47
C SER A 58 -8.18 -2.21 -19.93
N TRP A 59 -7.18 -1.53 -20.45
CA TRP A 59 -6.92 -0.12 -20.16
C TRP A 59 -8.03 0.84 -20.60
N THR A 60 -8.92 0.38 -21.49
CA THR A 60 -10.07 1.18 -21.92
C THR A 60 -11.18 1.23 -20.87
N ASN A 61 -11.20 0.28 -19.92
CA ASN A 61 -12.17 0.23 -18.84
C ASN A 61 -11.57 -0.44 -17.59
N PRO A 62 -10.60 0.20 -16.90
CA PRO A 62 -9.97 -0.33 -15.72
C PRO A 62 -10.97 -0.52 -14.57
N ASP A 63 -11.97 0.38 -14.44
CA ASP A 63 -12.99 0.30 -13.40
C ASP A 63 -13.77 -1.01 -13.45
N TYR A 64 -14.14 -1.46 -14.66
CA TYR A 64 -14.82 -2.74 -14.84
C TYR A 64 -13.98 -3.91 -14.33
N PHE A 65 -12.68 -3.90 -14.61
CA PHE A 65 -11.78 -4.95 -14.15
C PHE A 65 -11.75 -4.99 -12.61
N TYR A 66 -11.51 -3.85 -11.96
CA TYR A 66 -11.39 -3.81 -10.50
C TYR A 66 -12.71 -4.04 -9.77
N GLN A 67 -13.83 -3.49 -10.28
CA GLN A 67 -15.14 -3.58 -9.63
C GLN A 67 -15.84 -4.91 -9.90
N GLU A 68 -15.71 -5.49 -11.09
CA GLU A 68 -16.48 -6.66 -11.51
C GLU A 68 -15.67 -7.95 -11.60
N LYS A 69 -14.38 -7.88 -11.95
CA LYS A 69 -13.55 -9.07 -12.15
C LYS A 69 -12.81 -9.49 -10.89
N VAL A 70 -12.00 -8.62 -10.33
CA VAL A 70 -11.12 -8.95 -9.20
C VAL A 70 -11.71 -8.62 -7.84
N LYS A 71 -12.51 -7.56 -7.75
CA LYS A 71 -13.21 -7.15 -6.50
C LYS A 71 -12.29 -7.21 -5.27
N GLU A 72 -12.80 -7.79 -4.17
CA GLU A 72 -12.06 -7.97 -2.93
C GLU A 72 -10.90 -8.98 -3.02
N ASN A 73 -10.91 -9.87 -4.02
CA ASN A 73 -9.86 -10.89 -4.15
C ASN A 73 -8.47 -10.27 -4.28
N TYR A 74 -8.37 -9.13 -4.95
CA TYR A 74 -7.09 -8.44 -5.13
C TYR A 74 -6.51 -7.90 -3.81
N LEU A 75 -7.36 -7.56 -2.84
CA LEU A 75 -6.90 -7.24 -1.49
C LEU A 75 -6.25 -8.45 -0.82
N PHE A 76 -6.85 -9.62 -0.93
CA PHE A 76 -6.29 -10.86 -0.35
C PHE A 76 -4.97 -11.23 -1.01
N GLU A 77 -4.88 -11.11 -2.33
CA GLU A 77 -3.69 -11.46 -3.10
C GLU A 77 -2.50 -10.56 -2.75
N LEU A 78 -2.68 -9.25 -2.80
CA LEU A 78 -1.64 -8.31 -2.39
C LEU A 78 -1.28 -8.46 -0.92
N SER A 79 -2.28 -8.71 -0.04
CA SER A 79 -2.02 -8.93 1.38
C SER A 79 -1.22 -10.21 1.62
N ALA A 80 -1.59 -11.31 0.98
CA ALA A 80 -0.87 -12.58 1.09
C ALA A 80 0.58 -12.45 0.57
N TRP A 81 0.78 -11.70 -0.52
CA TRP A 81 2.10 -11.42 -1.05
C TRP A 81 2.95 -10.59 -0.08
N HIS A 82 2.42 -9.48 0.46
CA HIS A 82 3.12 -8.65 1.44
C HIS A 82 3.49 -9.42 2.70
N LEU A 83 2.60 -10.27 3.21
CA LEU A 83 2.82 -11.10 4.39
C LEU A 83 3.90 -12.18 4.13
N SER A 84 3.97 -12.74 2.93
CA SER A 84 4.95 -13.76 2.55
C SER A 84 6.29 -13.20 2.08
N SER A 85 6.37 -11.91 1.71
CA SER A 85 7.56 -11.26 1.14
C SER A 85 8.17 -10.22 2.09
N GLN A 86 8.14 -10.47 3.40
CA GLN A 86 8.53 -9.50 4.43
C GLN A 86 9.97 -8.98 4.29
N GLU A 87 10.91 -9.81 3.81
CA GLU A 87 12.28 -9.36 3.59
C GLU A 87 12.36 -8.35 2.45
N TYR A 88 11.74 -8.65 1.31
CA TYR A 88 11.69 -7.74 0.16
C TYR A 88 10.99 -6.42 0.53
N ILE A 89 9.81 -6.47 1.12
CA ILE A 89 9.11 -5.28 1.59
C ILE A 89 9.95 -4.51 2.61
N GLY A 90 10.60 -5.21 3.54
CA GLY A 90 11.49 -4.57 4.53
C GLY A 90 12.65 -3.81 3.89
N GLU A 91 13.25 -4.31 2.81
CA GLU A 91 14.31 -3.60 2.08
C GLU A 91 13.77 -2.36 1.34
N THR A 92 12.59 -2.45 0.70
CA THR A 92 11.97 -1.28 0.06
C THR A 92 11.58 -0.21 1.09
N LEU A 93 11.09 -0.60 2.26
CA LEU A 93 10.81 0.33 3.35
C LEU A 93 12.07 1.02 3.89
N LYS A 94 13.23 0.35 3.93
CA LYS A 94 14.51 0.99 4.28
C LYS A 94 14.87 2.10 3.31
N LEU A 95 14.61 1.93 2.02
CA LEU A 95 14.85 2.98 1.03
C LEU A 95 13.97 4.20 1.32
N ILE A 96 12.70 3.98 1.67
CA ILE A 96 11.78 5.06 2.04
C ILE A 96 12.23 5.73 3.34
N ASP A 97 12.60 4.95 4.37
CA ASP A 97 13.11 5.49 5.63
C ASP A 97 14.38 6.33 5.44
N ASN A 98 15.25 5.93 4.52
CA ASN A 98 16.54 6.60 4.31
C ASN A 98 16.47 7.79 3.35
N HIS A 99 15.61 7.72 2.34
CA HIS A 99 15.61 8.66 1.21
C HIS A 99 14.30 9.42 1.02
N GLY A 100 13.18 8.92 1.56
CA GLY A 100 11.87 9.58 1.46
C GLY A 100 11.88 10.94 2.15
N SER A 101 11.43 11.98 1.43
CA SER A 101 11.33 13.34 1.97
C SER A 101 10.36 14.20 1.17
N GLY A 102 9.91 15.30 1.76
CA GLY A 102 9.07 16.29 1.11
C GLY A 102 7.74 15.71 0.62
N LYS A 103 7.39 15.97 -0.62
CA LYS A 103 6.18 15.45 -1.26
C LYS A 103 6.50 14.13 -1.97
N VAL A 104 5.88 13.05 -1.53
CA VAL A 104 6.08 11.69 -2.03
C VAL A 104 4.91 11.27 -2.90
N LEU A 105 5.18 10.75 -4.10
CA LEU A 105 4.22 10.00 -4.90
C LEU A 105 4.41 8.51 -4.65
N ASP A 106 3.34 7.80 -4.29
CA ASP A 106 3.27 6.34 -4.31
C ASP A 106 2.38 5.92 -5.48
N PHE A 107 3.01 5.55 -6.60
CA PHE A 107 2.34 5.23 -7.85
C PHE A 107 2.08 3.72 -7.95
N GLY A 108 0.82 3.35 -8.14
CA GLY A 108 0.36 1.96 -8.08
C GLY A 108 0.42 1.41 -6.64
N GLY A 109 0.09 2.24 -5.65
CA GLY A 109 0.34 1.99 -4.24
C GLY A 109 -0.36 0.76 -3.62
N GLY A 110 -1.27 0.09 -4.34
CA GLY A 110 -1.93 -1.15 -3.93
C GLY A 110 -2.57 -1.06 -2.54
N ILE A 111 -2.22 -1.97 -1.65
CA ILE A 111 -2.73 -1.97 -0.26
C ILE A 111 -2.07 -0.92 0.66
N GLY A 112 -1.24 -0.04 0.09
CA GLY A 112 -0.72 1.18 0.72
C GLY A 112 0.43 0.98 1.70
N THR A 113 1.09 -0.16 1.73
CA THR A 113 2.18 -0.41 2.70
C THR A 113 3.28 0.64 2.59
N HIS A 114 3.69 1.02 1.38
CA HIS A 114 4.74 2.01 1.14
C HIS A 114 4.25 3.44 1.41
N ALA A 115 3.02 3.78 1.01
CA ALA A 115 2.39 5.08 1.32
C ALA A 115 2.29 5.31 2.84
N LEU A 116 1.86 4.29 3.60
CA LEU A 116 1.74 4.36 5.06
C LEU A 116 3.11 4.53 5.71
N ALA A 117 4.13 3.79 5.26
CA ALA A 117 5.50 3.95 5.73
C ALA A 117 6.04 5.36 5.45
N ALA A 118 5.82 5.89 4.23
CA ALA A 118 6.19 7.24 3.88
C ALA A 118 5.47 8.28 4.78
N ALA A 119 4.19 8.07 5.08
CA ALA A 119 3.43 8.93 5.97
C ALA A 119 3.95 8.92 7.42
N MET A 120 4.54 7.82 7.89
CA MET A 120 5.20 7.72 9.20
C MET A 120 6.55 8.47 9.25
N ASN A 121 7.21 8.67 8.12
CA ASN A 121 8.51 9.34 8.06
C ASN A 121 8.35 10.84 8.31
N SER A 122 9.07 11.37 9.32
CA SER A 122 8.99 12.77 9.71
C SER A 122 9.53 13.75 8.67
N ARG A 123 10.37 13.29 7.72
CA ARG A 123 10.89 14.10 6.61
C ARG A 123 9.92 14.22 5.45
N VAL A 124 8.88 13.39 5.42
CA VAL A 124 7.82 13.43 4.42
C VAL A 124 6.75 14.42 4.87
N GLU A 125 6.44 15.39 4.04
CA GLU A 125 5.44 16.42 4.29
C GLU A 125 4.05 16.00 3.83
N GLN A 126 3.99 15.35 2.66
CA GLN A 126 2.75 14.88 2.05
C GLN A 126 3.01 13.61 1.24
N VAL A 127 2.06 12.68 1.28
CA VAL A 127 2.02 11.48 0.44
C VAL A 127 0.84 11.58 -0.51
N ILE A 128 1.12 11.48 -1.80
CA ILE A 128 0.15 11.34 -2.88
C ILE A 128 0.09 9.86 -3.21
N TYR A 129 -0.94 9.19 -2.71
CA TYR A 129 -1.24 7.81 -3.05
C TYR A 129 -2.04 7.78 -4.35
N CYS A 130 -1.54 7.09 -5.36
CA CYS A 130 -2.15 6.96 -6.67
C CYS A 130 -2.34 5.49 -7.03
N ASP A 131 -3.59 5.08 -7.23
CA ASP A 131 -3.96 3.69 -7.59
C ASP A 131 -5.29 3.70 -8.33
N LEU A 132 -5.48 2.79 -9.29
CA LEU A 132 -6.71 2.70 -10.08
C LEU A 132 -7.86 2.01 -9.32
N ASN A 133 -7.55 1.17 -8.31
CA ASN A 133 -8.54 0.37 -7.63
C ASN A 133 -9.24 1.18 -6.51
N PRO A 134 -10.55 1.48 -6.64
CA PRO A 134 -11.27 2.25 -5.62
C PRO A 134 -11.38 1.52 -4.26
N LEU A 135 -11.32 0.18 -4.25
CA LEU A 135 -11.34 -0.59 -3.01
C LEU A 135 -10.01 -0.45 -2.25
N HIS A 136 -8.88 -0.38 -2.97
CA HIS A 136 -7.58 -0.07 -2.37
C HIS A 136 -7.60 1.30 -1.70
N HIS A 137 -8.17 2.34 -2.33
CA HIS A 137 -8.33 3.66 -1.73
C HIS A 137 -9.08 3.61 -0.39
N GLN A 138 -10.16 2.83 -0.34
CA GLN A 138 -10.96 2.69 0.88
C GLN A 138 -10.16 1.97 1.96
N PHE A 139 -9.49 0.89 1.59
CA PHE A 139 -8.68 0.10 2.52
C PHE A 139 -7.49 0.89 3.06
N VAL A 140 -6.76 1.61 2.21
CA VAL A 140 -5.62 2.44 2.67
C VAL A 140 -6.07 3.58 3.58
N ARG A 141 -7.21 4.23 3.30
CA ARG A 141 -7.80 5.21 4.23
C ARG A 141 -8.15 4.59 5.58
N PHE A 142 -8.75 3.39 5.55
CA PHE A 142 -9.06 2.65 6.76
C PHE A 142 -7.78 2.34 7.55
N ARG A 143 -6.75 1.76 6.91
CA ARG A 143 -5.46 1.46 7.54
C ARG A 143 -4.80 2.71 8.15
N ALA A 144 -4.75 3.81 7.40
CA ALA A 144 -4.19 5.08 7.87
C ALA A 144 -4.88 5.56 9.16
N LYS A 145 -6.21 5.44 9.23
CA LYS A 145 -6.99 5.77 10.43
C LYS A 145 -6.66 4.84 11.60
N GLN A 146 -6.57 3.53 11.38
CA GLN A 146 -6.21 2.57 12.43
C GLN A 146 -4.81 2.80 13.00
N LEU A 147 -3.87 3.20 12.14
CA LEU A 147 -2.51 3.55 12.50
C LEU A 147 -2.36 4.97 13.09
N ASN A 148 -3.47 5.69 13.27
CA ASN A 148 -3.51 7.08 13.79
C ASN A 148 -2.61 8.04 12.98
N LEU A 149 -2.49 7.85 11.66
CA LEU A 149 -1.73 8.75 10.80
C LEU A 149 -2.51 10.06 10.58
N ASP A 150 -1.76 11.15 10.39
CA ASP A 150 -2.36 12.45 10.07
C ASP A 150 -3.08 12.37 8.71
N ALA A 151 -4.40 12.51 8.74
CA ALA A 151 -5.23 12.46 7.54
C ALA A 151 -4.86 13.54 6.50
N ASN A 152 -4.28 14.66 6.93
CA ASN A 152 -3.84 15.73 6.04
C ASN A 152 -2.57 15.37 5.27
N LYS A 153 -1.82 14.37 5.76
CA LYS A 153 -0.58 13.91 5.15
C LYS A 153 -0.79 13.01 3.94
N LEU A 154 -1.98 12.43 3.79
CA LEU A 154 -2.33 11.48 2.73
C LEU A 154 -3.39 12.07 1.79
N SER A 155 -3.09 12.12 0.50
CA SER A 155 -4.03 12.49 -0.56
C SER A 155 -4.16 11.33 -1.55
N PHE A 156 -5.35 11.13 -2.11
CA PHE A 156 -5.71 9.93 -2.88
C PHE A 156 -6.18 10.29 -4.28
N TYR A 157 -5.55 9.71 -5.29
CA TYR A 157 -5.81 9.98 -6.70
C TYR A 157 -5.86 8.68 -7.50
N THR A 158 -6.66 8.66 -8.56
CA THR A 158 -6.67 7.57 -9.56
C THR A 158 -5.69 7.84 -10.70
N GLU A 159 -5.29 9.11 -10.89
CA GLU A 159 -4.34 9.55 -11.90
C GLU A 159 -3.33 10.49 -11.26
N ILE A 160 -2.12 10.54 -11.80
CA ILE A 160 -1.10 11.48 -11.30
C ILE A 160 -1.55 12.92 -11.60
N PRO A 161 -1.64 13.79 -10.58
CA PRO A 161 -2.03 15.18 -10.82
C PRO A 161 -0.94 15.96 -11.58
N ASP A 162 -1.25 16.44 -12.79
CA ASP A 162 -0.32 17.13 -13.70
C ASP A 162 0.39 18.34 -13.10
N GLN A 163 -0.23 19.00 -12.13
CA GLN A 163 0.28 20.24 -11.53
C GLN A 163 1.25 20.00 -10.37
N LEU A 164 1.36 18.76 -9.90
CA LEU A 164 2.19 18.44 -8.75
C LEU A 164 3.60 18.07 -9.17
N LYS A 165 4.55 18.49 -8.35
CA LYS A 165 5.94 18.03 -8.40
C LYS A 165 6.23 17.22 -7.15
N PHE A 166 7.07 16.23 -7.30
CA PHE A 166 7.39 15.28 -6.23
C PHE A 166 8.89 15.32 -5.93
N ASP A 167 9.24 15.24 -4.65
CA ASP A 167 10.61 15.13 -4.19
C ASP A 167 11.07 13.67 -4.18
N THR A 168 10.12 12.75 -3.98
CA THR A 168 10.33 11.30 -3.99
C THR A 168 9.21 10.61 -4.77
N ILE A 169 9.57 9.63 -5.59
CA ILE A 169 8.60 8.77 -6.29
C ILE A 169 8.87 7.32 -5.87
N ILE A 170 7.81 6.66 -5.42
CA ILE A 170 7.76 5.22 -5.15
C ILE A 170 6.94 4.61 -6.29
N CYS A 171 7.53 3.64 -7.00
CA CYS A 171 6.88 2.88 -8.06
C CYS A 171 7.47 1.47 -8.03
N LEU A 172 6.82 0.55 -7.34
CA LEU A 172 7.30 -0.79 -7.06
C LEU A 172 6.31 -1.82 -7.58
N ASP A 173 6.79 -2.75 -8.41
CA ASP A 173 5.99 -3.82 -9.01
C ASP A 173 4.76 -3.28 -9.78
N VAL A 174 4.96 -2.21 -10.59
CA VAL A 174 3.91 -1.51 -11.35
C VAL A 174 4.25 -1.38 -12.83
N ILE A 175 5.49 -0.96 -13.16
CA ILE A 175 5.88 -0.59 -14.53
C ILE A 175 5.70 -1.75 -15.51
N GLU A 176 5.97 -2.97 -15.08
CA GLU A 176 5.82 -4.21 -15.86
C GLU A 176 4.37 -4.51 -16.24
N HIS A 177 3.40 -3.90 -15.53
CA HIS A 177 1.98 -4.05 -15.82
C HIS A 177 1.43 -2.96 -16.75
N LEU A 178 2.21 -1.94 -17.07
CA LEU A 178 1.79 -0.87 -17.97
C LEU A 178 1.83 -1.31 -19.42
N PRO A 179 0.89 -0.87 -20.30
CA PRO A 179 0.81 -1.27 -21.70
C PRO A 179 2.00 -0.79 -22.53
N SER A 180 2.64 0.29 -22.12
CA SER A 180 3.81 0.88 -22.76
C SER A 180 4.75 1.44 -21.67
N PRO A 181 5.55 0.58 -21.01
CA PRO A 181 6.42 1.01 -19.92
C PRO A 181 7.65 1.82 -20.37
N THR A 182 7.80 2.02 -21.67
CA THR A 182 8.88 2.84 -22.26
C THR A 182 8.41 4.28 -22.41
N VAL A 183 9.22 5.19 -21.91
CA VAL A 183 9.11 6.64 -22.10
C VAL A 183 9.78 7.02 -23.42
#